data_d88f70a4253ea04612785077f3a974a2
#
_entry.id   d88f70a4253ea04612785077f3a974a2
#
_cell.length_a   1.000
_cell.length_b   1.000
_cell.length_c   1.000
_cell.angle_alpha   90.00
_cell.angle_beta   90.00
_cell.angle_gamma   90.00
#
_symmetry.space_group_name_H-M   'P 1'
#
loop_
_entity.id
_entity.type
_entity.pdbx_description
1 polymer ?
#
loop_
_entity_poly.entity_id
_entity_poly.type
_entity_poly.pdbx_seq_one_letter_code
_entity_poly.pdbx_strand_id
1 'polypeptide(L)'
;MGGFFGVAAKEDCVFDLFFGTDYHSHLGTRRAGMAVYSKEEGYNRAIHNIENAPFRTKFDKDVNEMHGHLGIGCISDFEPQPLMVRSHHGTYAITTVGKINNTDAIIKDLFAKGHSHFLEMSGGDINATELVAAIVNQKDNLVEGIQYAQEIIDGSMTLLIMTPKGIYAARDKMGRTPAVSYTHLTLP
;
A
#
# COMPACT_ATOMS: atom_id res chain seq x y z
N MET A 1 8.03 -0.65 11.98
CA MET A 1 8.54 0.08 10.80
C MET A 1 8.14 -0.70 9.57
N GLY A 2 8.40 -0.21 8.38
CA GLY A 2 8.04 -0.90 7.15
C GLY A 2 8.69 -0.24 5.94
N GLY A 3 8.56 -0.87 4.80
CA GLY A 3 9.02 -0.33 3.53
C GLY A 3 8.10 -0.77 2.40
N PHE A 4 8.13 -0.08 1.29
CA PHE A 4 7.34 -0.45 0.13
C PHE A 4 8.14 -0.27 -1.17
N PHE A 5 7.69 -0.94 -2.20
CA PHE A 5 8.19 -0.82 -3.55
C PHE A 5 7.01 -0.75 -4.52
N GLY A 6 7.15 0.05 -5.58
CA GLY A 6 6.15 0.13 -6.63
C GLY A 6 6.83 0.12 -8.00
N VAL A 7 6.24 -0.56 -8.96
CA VAL A 7 6.76 -0.67 -10.32
C VAL A 7 5.65 -0.57 -11.35
N ALA A 8 5.91 0.18 -12.41
CA ALA A 8 5.08 0.27 -13.60
C ALA A 8 5.96 0.00 -14.82
N ALA A 9 5.65 -1.03 -15.58
CA ALA A 9 6.42 -1.50 -16.71
C ALA A 9 5.57 -1.70 -17.96
N LYS A 10 6.22 -1.84 -19.11
CA LYS A 10 5.55 -2.19 -20.38
C LYS A 10 5.31 -3.70 -20.49
N GLU A 11 6.13 -4.48 -19.82
CA GLU A 11 6.10 -5.94 -19.77
C GLU A 11 5.77 -6.42 -18.36
N ASP A 12 5.78 -7.73 -18.15
CA ASP A 12 5.56 -8.30 -16.82
C ASP A 12 6.60 -7.79 -15.82
N CYS A 13 6.14 -7.31 -14.66
CA CYS A 13 7.00 -6.69 -13.64
C CYS A 13 7.04 -7.46 -12.32
N VAL A 14 6.52 -8.68 -12.28
CA VAL A 14 6.40 -9.43 -11.02
C VAL A 14 7.74 -9.70 -10.37
N PHE A 15 8.78 -10.05 -11.14
CA PHE A 15 10.13 -10.26 -10.62
C PHE A 15 10.76 -8.96 -10.12
N ASP A 16 10.57 -7.84 -10.82
CA ASP A 16 11.06 -6.54 -10.36
C ASP A 16 10.37 -6.14 -9.03
N LEU A 17 9.06 -6.37 -8.94
CA LEU A 17 8.30 -6.16 -7.72
C LEU A 17 8.79 -7.04 -6.58
N PHE A 18 9.02 -8.32 -6.85
CA PHE A 18 9.49 -9.30 -5.88
C PHE A 18 10.86 -8.90 -5.31
N PHE A 19 11.84 -8.64 -6.16
CA PHE A 19 13.18 -8.24 -5.71
C PHE A 19 13.19 -6.86 -5.06
N GLY A 20 12.44 -5.90 -5.60
CA GLY A 20 12.30 -4.58 -5.01
C GLY A 20 11.65 -4.60 -3.63
N THR A 21 10.66 -5.46 -3.41
CA THR A 21 10.03 -5.65 -2.10
C THR A 21 10.97 -6.38 -1.14
N ASP A 22 11.65 -7.44 -1.61
CA ASP A 22 12.64 -8.19 -0.83
C ASP A 22 13.79 -7.31 -0.33
N TYR A 23 14.22 -6.35 -1.15
CA TYR A 23 15.25 -5.38 -0.74
C TYR A 23 14.87 -4.62 0.54
N HIS A 24 13.56 -4.42 0.78
CA HIS A 24 13.02 -3.78 1.98
C HIS A 24 12.72 -4.75 3.12
N SER A 25 12.98 -6.06 2.96
CA SER A 25 12.63 -7.08 3.97
C SER A 25 13.35 -6.90 5.32
N HIS A 26 14.44 -6.15 5.35
CA HIS A 26 15.15 -5.78 6.58
C HIS A 26 14.43 -4.67 7.39
N LEU A 27 13.41 -4.02 6.84
CA LEU A 27 12.67 -2.92 7.49
C LEU A 27 11.46 -3.38 8.31
N GLY A 28 11.11 -4.66 8.25
CA GLY A 28 10.03 -5.25 9.03
C GLY A 28 10.16 -6.76 9.09
N THR A 29 9.53 -7.36 10.10
CA THR A 29 9.75 -8.76 10.45
C THR A 29 8.49 -9.60 10.49
N ARG A 30 7.31 -9.02 10.34
CA ARG A 30 6.06 -9.75 10.58
C ARG A 30 5.28 -10.10 9.33
N ARG A 31 5.04 -9.13 8.47
CA ARG A 31 4.17 -9.29 7.31
C ARG A 31 4.80 -8.73 6.06
N ALA A 32 4.50 -9.37 4.96
CA ALA A 32 4.82 -8.86 3.64
C ALA A 32 3.65 -9.12 2.69
N GLY A 33 3.50 -8.27 1.69
CA GLY A 33 2.50 -8.47 0.67
C GLY A 33 2.90 -7.84 -0.65
N MET A 34 2.37 -8.42 -1.72
CA MET A 34 2.46 -7.90 -3.07
C MET A 34 1.08 -7.88 -3.71
N ALA A 35 0.82 -6.88 -4.52
CA ALA A 35 -0.33 -6.81 -5.41
C ALA A 35 0.13 -6.40 -6.79
N VAL A 36 -0.38 -7.07 -7.81
CA VAL A 36 -0.13 -6.77 -9.22
C VAL A 36 -1.43 -6.54 -9.96
N TYR A 37 -1.33 -5.87 -11.08
CA TYR A 37 -2.45 -5.67 -11.99
C TYR A 37 -2.05 -5.93 -13.44
N SER A 38 -2.86 -6.74 -14.11
CA SER A 38 -2.86 -6.90 -15.57
C SER A 38 -4.24 -6.56 -16.16
N LYS A 39 -4.30 -6.28 -17.44
CA LYS A 39 -5.60 -6.04 -18.12
C LYS A 39 -6.39 -7.33 -18.28
N GLU A 40 -5.70 -8.43 -18.44
CA GLU A 40 -6.24 -9.76 -18.73
C GLU A 40 -6.83 -10.41 -17.47
N GLU A 41 -6.10 -10.37 -16.36
CA GLU A 41 -6.46 -11.08 -15.11
C GLU A 41 -7.00 -10.16 -14.02
N GLY A 42 -6.82 -8.83 -14.19
CA GLY A 42 -7.19 -7.86 -13.16
C GLY A 42 -6.17 -7.78 -12.04
N TYR A 43 -6.64 -7.67 -10.81
CA TYR A 43 -5.79 -7.61 -9.62
C TYR A 43 -5.52 -9.01 -9.07
N ASN A 44 -4.26 -9.28 -8.76
CA ASN A 44 -3.84 -10.44 -7.98
C ASN A 44 -3.05 -9.95 -6.75
N ARG A 45 -3.27 -10.56 -5.58
CA ARG A 45 -2.66 -10.16 -4.32
C ARG A 45 -2.27 -11.36 -3.48
N ALA A 46 -1.05 -11.34 -2.93
CA ALA A 46 -0.57 -12.29 -1.93
C ALA A 46 -0.06 -11.54 -0.69
N ILE A 47 -0.40 -12.06 0.49
CA ILE A 47 0.07 -11.55 1.79
C ILE A 47 0.51 -12.74 2.63
N HIS A 48 1.72 -12.64 3.20
CA HIS A 48 2.27 -13.69 4.05
C HIS A 48 2.80 -13.15 5.38
N ASN A 49 2.73 -14.01 6.39
CA ASN A 49 3.52 -13.85 7.61
C ASN A 49 4.96 -14.29 7.33
N ILE A 50 5.93 -13.40 7.58
CA ILE A 50 7.36 -13.62 7.35
C ILE A 50 8.17 -13.77 8.66
N GLU A 51 7.49 -13.93 9.82
CA GLU A 51 8.17 -14.10 11.12
C GLU A 51 9.00 -15.39 11.17
N ASN A 52 8.52 -16.45 10.54
CA ASN A 52 9.10 -17.79 10.65
C ASN A 52 9.86 -18.24 9.39
N ALA A 53 9.87 -17.45 8.33
CA ALA A 53 10.60 -17.75 7.11
C ALA A 53 10.86 -16.47 6.29
N PRO A 54 12.00 -16.39 5.58
CA PRO A 54 12.33 -15.23 4.77
C PRO A 54 11.28 -14.91 3.70
N PHE A 55 11.20 -13.64 3.33
CA PHE A 55 10.31 -13.15 2.28
C PHE A 55 10.36 -14.02 1.02
N ARG A 56 11.55 -14.28 0.49
CA ARG A 56 11.74 -15.07 -0.74
C ARG A 56 11.10 -16.44 -0.67
N THR A 57 11.25 -17.13 0.45
CA THR A 57 10.68 -18.48 0.63
C THR A 57 9.14 -18.44 0.67
N LYS A 58 8.57 -17.38 1.26
CA LYS A 58 7.12 -17.25 1.39
C LYS A 58 6.43 -16.92 0.07
N PHE A 59 7.10 -16.15 -0.79
CA PHE A 59 6.53 -15.66 -2.06
C PHE A 59 7.00 -16.45 -3.29
N ASP A 60 7.80 -17.51 -3.12
CA ASP A 60 8.33 -18.30 -4.22
C ASP A 60 7.24 -18.86 -5.15
N LYS A 61 6.13 -19.33 -4.59
CA LYS A 61 4.98 -19.80 -5.37
C LYS A 61 4.25 -18.64 -6.04
N ASP A 62 3.97 -17.58 -5.28
CA ASP A 62 3.18 -16.45 -5.77
C ASP A 62 3.88 -15.75 -6.95
N VAL A 63 5.21 -15.57 -6.89
CA VAL A 63 5.96 -14.91 -7.96
C VAL A 63 5.93 -15.68 -9.29
N ASN A 64 5.72 -16.99 -9.24
CA ASN A 64 5.59 -17.81 -10.44
C ASN A 64 4.14 -17.90 -10.97
N GLU A 65 3.16 -17.53 -10.17
CA GLU A 65 1.73 -17.60 -10.53
C GLU A 65 1.13 -16.20 -10.83
N MET A 66 1.74 -15.14 -10.32
CA MET A 66 1.28 -13.77 -10.54
C MET A 66 1.80 -13.22 -11.88
N HIS A 67 0.97 -12.42 -12.55
CA HIS A 67 1.34 -11.69 -13.75
C HIS A 67 0.80 -10.26 -13.71
N GLY A 68 1.61 -9.30 -14.15
CA GLY A 68 1.16 -7.91 -14.19
C GLY A 68 2.22 -6.93 -14.67
N HIS A 69 1.76 -5.79 -15.15
CA HIS A 69 2.61 -4.68 -15.60
C HIS A 69 2.61 -3.49 -14.64
N LEU A 70 1.77 -3.56 -13.61
CA LEU A 70 1.77 -2.65 -12.46
C LEU A 70 1.87 -3.49 -11.19
N GLY A 71 2.67 -3.05 -10.24
CA GLY A 71 2.83 -3.75 -8.98
C GLY A 71 3.16 -2.84 -7.82
N ILE A 72 2.63 -3.16 -6.64
CA ILE A 72 3.02 -2.56 -5.37
C ILE A 72 3.29 -3.66 -4.35
N GLY A 73 4.35 -3.52 -3.57
CA GLY A 73 4.75 -4.44 -2.51
C GLY A 73 5.05 -3.70 -1.22
N CYS A 74 4.85 -4.37 -0.10
CA CYS A 74 5.04 -3.78 1.22
C CYS A 74 5.58 -4.80 2.21
N ILE A 75 6.48 -4.35 3.07
CA ILE A 75 6.89 -5.01 4.30
C ILE A 75 6.30 -4.23 5.46
N SER A 76 5.64 -4.89 6.40
CA SER A 76 4.97 -4.25 7.54
C SER A 76 5.14 -5.06 8.82
N ASP A 77 5.32 -4.36 9.94
CA ASP A 77 5.32 -4.97 11.27
C ASP A 77 3.92 -5.05 11.90
N PHE A 78 2.94 -4.37 11.34
CA PHE A 78 1.63 -4.23 11.97
C PHE A 78 0.51 -4.84 11.12
N GLU A 79 0.34 -4.39 9.91
CA GLU A 79 -0.87 -4.58 9.14
C GLU A 79 -0.65 -5.48 7.92
N PRO A 80 -1.64 -6.32 7.58
CA PRO A 80 -1.64 -7.00 6.29
C PRO A 80 -1.86 -5.98 5.17
N GLN A 81 -0.92 -5.86 4.27
CA GLN A 81 -0.92 -4.95 3.12
C GLN A 81 -0.34 -5.64 1.90
N PRO A 82 -0.63 -5.18 0.66
CA PRO A 82 -1.53 -4.10 0.26
C PRO A 82 -3.02 -4.41 0.53
N LEU A 83 -3.83 -3.38 0.81
CA LEU A 83 -5.28 -3.52 0.87
C LEU A 83 -5.91 -3.33 -0.50
N MET A 84 -6.91 -4.16 -0.81
CA MET A 84 -7.79 -3.97 -1.97
C MET A 84 -9.00 -3.15 -1.55
N VAL A 85 -9.23 -2.05 -2.23
CA VAL A 85 -10.33 -1.12 -1.95
C VAL A 85 -11.21 -1.00 -3.18
N ARG A 86 -12.53 -1.07 -2.96
CA ARG A 86 -13.52 -0.70 -3.98
C ARG A 86 -14.31 0.50 -3.51
N SER A 87 -14.26 1.56 -4.29
CA SER A 87 -14.92 2.82 -4.00
C SER A 87 -15.51 3.46 -5.26
N HIS A 88 -16.01 4.70 -5.16
CA HIS A 88 -16.44 5.48 -6.31
C HIS A 88 -15.29 5.83 -7.28
N HIS A 89 -14.02 5.75 -6.83
CA HIS A 89 -12.85 5.84 -7.71
C HIS A 89 -12.57 4.58 -8.52
N GLY A 90 -13.39 3.53 -8.35
CA GLY A 90 -13.15 2.20 -8.88
C GLY A 90 -12.43 1.29 -7.89
N THR A 91 -11.84 0.20 -8.39
CA THR A 91 -11.01 -0.71 -7.59
C THR A 91 -9.55 -0.26 -7.65
N TYR A 92 -8.89 -0.25 -6.51
CA TYR A 92 -7.46 0.04 -6.41
C TYR A 92 -6.80 -0.77 -5.28
N ALA A 93 -5.50 -0.94 -5.34
CA ALA A 93 -4.70 -1.46 -4.24
C ALA A 93 -3.94 -0.31 -3.57
N ILE A 94 -3.86 -0.34 -2.24
CA ILE A 94 -3.17 0.71 -1.46
C ILE A 94 -2.22 0.08 -0.45
N THR A 95 -1.06 0.68 -0.29
CA THR A 95 -0.13 0.42 0.81
C THR A 95 0.35 1.71 1.44
N THR A 96 0.57 1.68 2.75
CA THR A 96 1.02 2.84 3.52
C THR A 96 2.14 2.46 4.47
N VAL A 97 3.06 3.40 4.66
CA VAL A 97 4.09 3.33 5.69
C VAL A 97 4.11 4.67 6.43
N GLY A 98 3.98 4.60 7.74
CA GLY A 98 3.98 5.79 8.58
C GLY A 98 3.38 5.56 9.96
N LYS A 99 3.09 6.64 10.66
CA LYS A 99 2.41 6.64 11.95
C LYS A 99 1.44 7.82 12.01
N ILE A 100 0.17 7.53 12.25
CA ILE A 100 -0.89 8.52 12.41
C ILE A 100 -1.10 8.73 13.91
N ASN A 101 -0.95 9.98 14.37
CA ASN A 101 -1.06 10.32 15.79
C ASN A 101 -2.48 10.70 16.18
N ASN A 102 -3.29 11.20 15.26
CA ASN A 102 -4.65 11.71 15.48
C ASN A 102 -5.75 10.76 15.00
N THR A 103 -5.50 9.46 15.06
CA THR A 103 -6.41 8.39 14.57
C THR A 103 -7.83 8.55 15.13
N ASP A 104 -8.00 8.70 16.45
CA ASP A 104 -9.32 8.79 17.10
C ASP A 104 -10.12 10.00 16.63
N ALA A 105 -9.45 11.14 16.44
CA ALA A 105 -10.10 12.36 15.96
C ALA A 105 -10.60 12.19 14.52
N ILE A 106 -9.80 11.56 13.65
CA ILE A 106 -10.15 11.27 12.26
C ILE A 106 -11.33 10.28 12.21
N ILE A 107 -11.29 9.20 12.99
CA ILE A 107 -12.36 8.21 13.06
C ILE A 107 -13.68 8.87 13.47
N LYS A 108 -13.66 9.71 14.50
CA LYS A 108 -14.83 10.45 14.96
C LYS A 108 -15.41 11.36 13.88
N ASP A 109 -14.56 12.05 13.14
CA ASP A 109 -14.96 12.91 12.01
C ASP A 109 -15.56 12.08 10.87
N LEU A 110 -14.93 10.95 10.51
CA LEU A 110 -15.46 10.05 9.49
C LEU A 110 -16.85 9.50 9.85
N PHE A 111 -17.04 9.06 11.09
CA PHE A 111 -18.36 8.59 11.56
C PHE A 111 -19.39 9.70 11.54
N ALA A 112 -19.04 10.93 11.91
CA ALA A 112 -19.92 12.08 11.83
C ALA A 112 -20.31 12.42 10.37
N LYS A 113 -19.49 12.08 9.40
CA LYS A 113 -19.72 12.24 7.95
C LYS A 113 -20.43 11.04 7.31
N GLY A 114 -20.85 10.04 8.08
CA GLY A 114 -21.62 8.90 7.60
C GLY A 114 -20.81 7.65 7.27
N HIS A 115 -19.50 7.62 7.56
CA HIS A 115 -18.76 6.37 7.55
C HIS A 115 -19.32 5.45 8.64
N SER A 116 -19.65 4.21 8.30
CA SER A 116 -20.39 3.34 9.22
C SER A 116 -19.54 2.33 9.96
N HIS A 117 -18.40 1.92 9.40
CA HIS A 117 -17.55 0.86 9.95
C HIS A 117 -16.17 0.85 9.30
N PHE A 118 -15.25 0.17 9.96
CA PHE A 118 -13.97 -0.29 9.42
C PHE A 118 -13.96 -1.82 9.46
N LEU A 119 -13.38 -2.45 8.45
CA LEU A 119 -13.38 -3.91 8.29
C LEU A 119 -12.08 -4.55 8.75
N GLU A 120 -10.97 -3.87 8.51
CA GLU A 120 -9.64 -4.38 8.82
C GLU A 120 -9.20 -3.89 10.21
N MET A 121 -9.05 -4.84 11.14
CA MET A 121 -8.62 -4.57 12.50
C MET A 121 -7.31 -5.29 12.78
N SER A 122 -6.39 -4.64 13.45
CA SER A 122 -5.13 -5.23 13.90
C SER A 122 -4.98 -5.07 15.41
N GLY A 123 -5.07 -6.21 16.15
CA GLY A 123 -4.91 -6.19 17.60
C GLY A 123 -5.99 -5.41 18.36
N GLY A 124 -7.15 -5.18 17.76
CA GLY A 124 -8.22 -4.36 18.33
C GLY A 124 -8.23 -2.90 17.85
N ASP A 125 -7.18 -2.49 17.13
CA ASP A 125 -7.08 -1.16 16.53
C ASP A 125 -7.48 -1.18 15.06
N ILE A 126 -7.97 -0.05 14.55
CA ILE A 126 -8.31 0.14 13.14
C ILE A 126 -7.02 0.12 12.32
N ASN A 127 -7.04 -0.61 11.20
CA ASN A 127 -5.94 -0.64 10.26
C ASN A 127 -5.66 0.78 9.70
N ALA A 128 -4.44 1.29 9.89
CA ALA A 128 -4.09 2.64 9.47
C ALA A 128 -4.16 2.83 7.95
N THR A 129 -3.90 1.78 7.17
CA THR A 129 -4.02 1.81 5.71
C THR A 129 -5.48 1.92 5.28
N GLU A 130 -6.41 1.24 5.95
CA GLU A 130 -7.85 1.40 5.71
C GLU A 130 -8.31 2.81 6.09
N LEU A 131 -7.81 3.35 7.21
CA LEU A 131 -8.12 4.72 7.61
C LEU A 131 -7.67 5.73 6.53
N VAL A 132 -6.46 5.58 6.01
CA VAL A 132 -5.98 6.44 4.90
C VAL A 132 -6.86 6.29 3.67
N ALA A 133 -7.25 5.07 3.30
CA ALA A 133 -8.16 4.84 2.18
C ALA A 133 -9.53 5.51 2.40
N ALA A 134 -10.07 5.43 3.62
CA ALA A 134 -11.33 6.10 3.97
C ALA A 134 -11.23 7.64 3.86
N ILE A 135 -10.09 8.21 4.25
CA ILE A 135 -9.83 9.65 4.07
C ILE A 135 -9.76 10.02 2.59
N VAL A 136 -8.97 9.28 1.81
CA VAL A 136 -8.82 9.50 0.36
C VAL A 136 -10.17 9.45 -0.35
N ASN A 137 -11.04 8.53 0.05
CA ASN A 137 -12.39 8.38 -0.51
C ASN A 137 -13.38 9.49 -0.11
N GLN A 138 -12.99 10.49 0.69
CA GLN A 138 -13.83 11.67 0.98
C GLN A 138 -13.87 12.69 -0.16
N LYS A 139 -13.04 12.55 -1.19
CA LYS A 139 -12.91 13.50 -2.30
C LYS A 139 -13.32 12.87 -3.63
N ASP A 140 -13.58 13.71 -4.62
CA ASP A 140 -14.11 13.28 -5.92
C ASP A 140 -13.05 12.59 -6.81
N ASN A 141 -11.77 12.80 -6.52
CA ASN A 141 -10.68 12.13 -7.22
C ASN A 141 -9.52 11.78 -6.27
N LEU A 142 -8.67 10.82 -6.68
CA LEU A 142 -7.59 10.32 -5.86
C LEU A 142 -6.54 11.38 -5.50
N VAL A 143 -6.25 12.32 -6.39
CA VAL A 143 -5.25 13.36 -6.15
C VAL A 143 -5.71 14.29 -5.03
N GLU A 144 -6.95 14.79 -5.11
CA GLU A 144 -7.56 15.60 -4.05
C GLU A 144 -7.70 14.82 -2.74
N GLY A 145 -8.03 13.52 -2.83
CA GLY A 145 -8.10 12.64 -1.66
C GLY A 145 -6.74 12.49 -0.97
N ILE A 146 -5.67 12.29 -1.73
CA ILE A 146 -4.31 12.22 -1.21
C ILE A 146 -3.89 13.56 -0.58
N GLN A 147 -4.16 14.68 -1.25
CA GLN A 147 -3.88 16.01 -0.70
C GLN A 147 -4.64 16.26 0.61
N TYR A 148 -5.90 15.86 0.66
CA TYR A 148 -6.71 15.94 1.88
C TYR A 148 -6.14 15.08 3.01
N ALA A 149 -5.71 13.86 2.72
CA ALA A 149 -5.02 13.02 3.69
C ALA A 149 -3.74 13.68 4.23
N GLN A 150 -2.94 14.30 3.34
CA GLN A 150 -1.75 15.06 3.74
C GLN A 150 -2.07 16.28 4.63
N GLU A 151 -3.27 16.82 4.54
CA GLU A 151 -3.71 17.98 5.33
C GLU A 151 -4.15 17.60 6.74
N ILE A 152 -4.94 16.53 6.85
CA ILE A 152 -5.60 16.20 8.13
C ILE A 152 -4.82 15.22 8.99
N ILE A 153 -3.91 14.43 8.40
CA ILE A 153 -3.10 13.46 9.16
C ILE A 153 -2.00 14.19 9.93
N ASP A 154 -2.05 14.09 11.26
CA ASP A 154 -0.92 14.41 12.11
C ASP A 154 -0.03 13.18 12.27
N GLY A 155 1.23 13.31 11.88
CA GLY A 155 2.19 12.21 11.91
C GLY A 155 2.98 12.08 10.61
N SER A 156 3.31 10.85 10.25
CA SER A 156 3.97 10.53 8.97
C SER A 156 3.08 9.61 8.14
N MET A 157 3.06 9.85 6.84
CA MET A 157 2.32 9.04 5.88
C MET A 157 3.04 9.06 4.52
N THR A 158 3.45 7.89 4.09
CA THR A 158 3.88 7.67 2.71
C THR A 158 3.05 6.53 2.14
N LEU A 159 2.54 6.68 0.94
CA LEU A 159 1.61 5.72 0.35
C LEU A 159 1.90 5.44 -1.12
N LEU A 160 1.48 4.25 -1.57
CA LEU A 160 1.29 3.91 -2.97
C LEU A 160 -0.17 3.50 -3.18
N ILE A 161 -0.78 4.03 -4.24
CA ILE A 161 -2.11 3.59 -4.72
C ILE A 161 -1.95 3.11 -6.16
N MET A 162 -2.23 1.84 -6.40
CA MET A 162 -2.20 1.23 -7.72
C MET A 162 -3.62 1.12 -8.27
N THR A 163 -3.84 1.75 -9.41
CA THR A 163 -5.08 1.67 -10.20
C THR A 163 -4.80 1.01 -11.55
N PRO A 164 -5.81 0.63 -12.34
CA PRO A 164 -5.61 0.14 -13.70
C PRO A 164 -4.90 1.13 -14.65
N LYS A 165 -4.83 2.41 -14.26
CA LYS A 165 -4.23 3.50 -15.06
C LYS A 165 -2.78 3.81 -14.66
N GLY A 166 -2.30 3.29 -13.54
CA GLY A 166 -0.96 3.56 -13.03
C GLY A 166 -0.89 3.62 -11.50
N ILE A 167 0.27 4.03 -11.00
CA ILE A 167 0.56 4.11 -9.58
C ILE A 167 0.71 5.57 -9.15
N TYR A 168 -0.04 5.95 -8.11
CA TYR A 168 0.14 7.20 -7.39
C TYR A 168 1.09 6.95 -6.23
N ALA A 169 2.08 7.81 -6.07
CA ALA A 169 3.00 7.81 -4.94
C ALA A 169 2.94 9.16 -4.23
N ALA A 170 2.77 9.15 -2.92
CA ALA A 170 2.74 10.38 -2.13
C ALA A 170 3.36 10.17 -0.76
N ARG A 171 3.89 11.25 -0.19
CA ARG A 171 4.42 11.31 1.18
C ARG A 171 3.79 12.45 1.95
N ASP A 172 3.91 12.45 3.27
CA ASP A 172 3.46 13.55 4.10
C ASP A 172 4.18 14.88 3.75
N LYS A 173 3.56 16.01 4.11
CA LYS A 173 4.09 17.35 3.80
C LYS A 173 5.49 17.59 4.33
N MET A 174 5.86 16.96 5.44
CA MET A 174 7.17 17.09 6.06
C MET A 174 8.21 16.14 5.45
N GLY A 175 7.78 15.16 4.65
CA GLY A 175 8.66 14.21 4.01
C GLY A 175 9.44 13.33 4.98
N ARG A 176 8.83 12.99 6.13
CA ARG A 176 9.48 12.22 7.20
C ARG A 176 9.90 10.82 6.79
N THR A 177 9.09 10.19 5.95
CA THR A 177 9.44 8.89 5.36
C THR A 177 9.89 9.14 3.92
N PRO A 178 11.13 8.78 3.55
CA PRO A 178 11.65 9.01 2.21
C PRO A 178 10.91 8.15 1.17
N ALA A 179 10.67 8.71 0.01
CA ALA A 179 10.24 8.00 -1.19
C ALA A 179 11.08 8.49 -2.37
N VAL A 180 11.63 7.55 -3.13
CA VAL A 180 12.46 7.85 -4.29
C VAL A 180 11.80 7.26 -5.53
N SER A 181 11.80 8.01 -6.61
CA SER A 181 11.26 7.59 -7.91
C SER A 181 12.39 7.50 -8.93
N TYR A 182 12.40 6.43 -9.70
CA TYR A 182 13.34 6.19 -10.80
C TYR A 182 12.57 5.92 -12.09
N THR A 183 13.09 6.40 -13.22
CA THR A 183 12.51 6.11 -14.54
C THR A 183 13.12 4.88 -15.20
N HIS A 184 14.29 4.46 -14.78
CA HIS A 184 14.96 3.21 -15.19
C HIS A 184 15.65 2.61 -13.99
N LEU A 185 15.30 1.37 -13.68
CA LEU A 185 15.99 0.58 -12.66
C LEU A 185 16.83 -0.49 -13.38
N THR A 186 18.13 -0.34 -13.36
CA THR A 186 19.04 -1.45 -13.61
C THR A 186 19.38 -2.04 -12.24
N LEU A 187 18.75 -3.14 -11.88
CA LEU A 187 19.17 -3.92 -10.71
C LEU A 187 20.53 -4.55 -11.04
N PRO A 188 21.48 -4.50 -10.11
CA PRO A 188 22.81 -5.10 -10.31
C PRO A 188 22.75 -6.63 -10.38
#